data_eb5a236eb98818735e88bb749f4ab609
#
_entry.id   eb5a236eb98818735e88bb749f4ab609
#
_cell.length_a   1.000
_cell.length_b   1.000
_cell.length_c   1.000
_cell.angle_alpha   90.00
_cell.angle_beta   90.00
_cell.angle_gamma   90.00
#
_symmetry.space_group_name_H-M   'P 1'
#
loop_
_entity.id
_entity.type
_entity.pdbx_description
1 polymer ?
#
loop_
_entity_poly.entity_id
_entity_poly.type
_entity_poly.pdbx_seq_one_letter_code
_entity_poly.pdbx_strand_id
1 'polypeptide(L)'
;MESSPRLLGKTAAFCSIAMLILIPTQIIIFSLHQPPTEAKLWFDLFASNWLLGLIEMDLLYLIDNALVALVYLGLYELLKEKHRGLMQIALLLGYIGIAAYYSSNGAFELWEAQRNYAAAGTPMEQQTWLTIAESLILQWRGTAFNSYYILNGICLILISYALLKSDLPRKIGIIGLVSGILMSIPSTAGMIGLVFSILSLIPWMVFLALLYKPLRNMH
;
A
#
# COMPACT_ATOMS: atom_id res chain seq x y z
N MET A 1 15.02 -29.85 -1.12
CA MET A 1 14.36 -28.57 -1.51
C MET A 1 13.07 -28.48 -0.74
N GLU A 2 12.77 -27.32 -0.14
CA GLU A 2 11.49 -27.10 0.53
C GLU A 2 10.35 -27.13 -0.50
N SER A 3 9.17 -27.68 -0.14
CA SER A 3 8.03 -27.69 -1.06
C SER A 3 7.58 -26.25 -1.36
N SER A 4 7.15 -25.96 -2.59
CA SER A 4 6.72 -24.60 -3.01
C SER A 4 5.63 -24.01 -2.09
N PRO A 5 4.58 -24.75 -1.67
CA PRO A 5 3.58 -24.23 -0.73
C PRO A 5 4.17 -23.78 0.61
N ARG A 6 5.07 -24.58 1.17
CA ARG A 6 5.72 -24.28 2.45
C ARG A 6 6.60 -23.04 2.38
N LEU A 7 7.36 -22.86 1.29
CA LEU A 7 8.16 -21.66 1.07
C LEU A 7 7.27 -20.41 1.00
N LEU A 8 6.20 -20.45 0.19
CA LEU A 8 5.27 -19.34 0.03
C LEU A 8 4.57 -18.99 1.35
N GLY A 9 4.14 -19.99 2.11
CA GLY A 9 3.53 -19.78 3.42
C GLY A 9 4.47 -19.10 4.41
N LYS A 10 5.71 -19.57 4.53
CA LYS A 10 6.73 -18.94 5.39
C LYS A 10 7.05 -17.50 4.97
N THR A 11 7.20 -17.26 3.66
CA THR A 11 7.45 -15.94 3.12
C THR A 11 6.30 -14.99 3.44
N ALA A 12 5.05 -15.40 3.20
CA ALA A 12 3.87 -14.59 3.50
C ALA A 12 3.72 -14.33 5.02
N ALA A 13 4.02 -15.34 5.86
CA ALA A 13 4.02 -15.16 7.30
C ALA A 13 5.09 -14.14 7.76
N PHE A 14 6.29 -14.20 7.20
CA PHE A 14 7.33 -13.20 7.47
C PHE A 14 6.89 -11.80 7.02
N CYS A 15 6.35 -11.68 5.80
CA CYS A 15 5.82 -10.42 5.28
C CYS A 15 4.73 -9.84 6.19
N SER A 16 3.81 -10.67 6.71
CA SER A 16 2.77 -10.24 7.65
C SER A 16 3.36 -9.60 8.92
N ILE A 17 4.43 -10.18 9.47
CA ILE A 17 5.12 -9.59 10.65
C ILE A 17 5.87 -8.31 10.28
N ALA A 18 6.55 -8.28 9.14
CA ALA A 18 7.25 -7.09 8.68
C ALA A 18 6.29 -5.89 8.51
N MET A 19 5.11 -6.13 7.96
CA MET A 19 4.06 -5.11 7.81
C MET A 19 3.51 -4.61 9.16
N LEU A 20 3.39 -5.50 10.17
CA LEU A 20 2.99 -5.10 11.53
C LEU A 20 4.00 -4.16 12.22
N ILE A 21 5.22 -4.08 11.73
CA ILE A 21 6.25 -3.13 12.18
C ILE A 21 6.23 -1.89 11.28
N LEU A 22 6.18 -2.10 9.97
CA LEU A 22 6.30 -1.03 8.97
C LEU A 22 5.13 -0.03 9.05
N ILE A 23 3.90 -0.53 9.14
CA ILE A 23 2.69 0.33 9.16
C ILE A 23 2.68 1.26 10.38
N PRO A 24 2.85 0.80 11.64
CA PRO A 24 2.94 1.71 12.78
C PRO A 24 4.10 2.70 12.66
N THR A 25 5.24 2.28 12.13
CA THR A 25 6.40 3.16 11.92
C THR A 25 6.02 4.32 11.00
N GLN A 26 5.34 4.06 9.89
CA GLN A 26 4.89 5.09 8.97
C GLN A 26 3.83 6.02 9.59
N ILE A 27 2.87 5.46 10.34
CA ILE A 27 1.87 6.27 11.07
C ILE A 27 2.55 7.23 12.03
N ILE A 28 3.58 6.78 12.76
CA ILE A 28 4.35 7.62 13.69
C ILE A 28 5.06 8.75 12.92
N ILE A 29 5.73 8.43 11.81
CA ILE A 29 6.42 9.44 10.99
C ILE A 29 5.42 10.49 10.50
N PHE A 30 4.31 10.10 9.89
CA PHE A 30 3.28 11.02 9.40
C PHE A 30 2.58 11.82 10.51
N SER A 31 2.57 11.30 11.74
CA SER A 31 2.05 12.05 12.90
C SER A 31 3.01 13.14 13.37
N LEU A 32 4.31 12.94 13.18
CA LEU A 32 5.37 13.89 13.55
C LEU A 32 5.66 14.89 12.43
N HIS A 33 5.56 14.45 11.19
CA HIS A 33 5.85 15.22 9.99
C HIS A 33 4.69 15.03 9.02
N GLN A 34 3.95 16.10 8.74
CA GLN A 34 2.87 16.05 7.76
C GLN A 34 3.42 16.32 6.36
N PRO A 35 3.03 15.50 5.34
CA PRO A 35 3.44 15.72 3.96
C PRO A 35 3.09 17.15 3.50
N PRO A 36 4.02 17.86 2.85
CA PRO A 36 3.75 19.17 2.30
C PRO A 36 2.58 19.18 1.30
N THR A 37 1.89 20.31 1.20
CA THR A 37 0.77 20.48 0.25
C THR A 37 1.16 21.21 -1.02
N GLU A 38 2.27 21.97 -1.00
CA GLU A 38 2.73 22.83 -2.08
C GLU A 38 4.06 22.35 -2.65
N ALA A 39 4.26 22.47 -3.95
CA ALA A 39 5.48 22.03 -4.66
C ALA A 39 6.75 22.65 -4.07
N LYS A 40 6.71 23.94 -3.71
CA LYS A 40 7.87 24.63 -3.12
C LYS A 40 8.26 24.04 -1.78
N LEU A 41 7.30 23.71 -0.91
CA LEU A 41 7.56 23.09 0.40
C LEU A 41 8.12 21.66 0.25
N TRP A 42 7.69 20.92 -0.76
CA TRP A 42 8.30 19.65 -1.12
C TRP A 42 9.76 19.81 -1.51
N PHE A 43 10.09 20.82 -2.32
CA PHE A 43 11.48 21.10 -2.70
C PHE A 43 12.33 21.48 -1.50
N ASP A 44 11.80 22.29 -0.58
CA ASP A 44 12.51 22.65 0.65
C ASP A 44 12.73 21.43 1.56
N LEU A 45 11.76 20.51 1.63
CA LEU A 45 11.91 19.25 2.35
C LEU A 45 13.01 18.38 1.72
N PHE A 46 12.97 18.14 0.41
CA PHE A 46 13.99 17.34 -0.28
C PHE A 46 15.38 17.96 -0.20
N ALA A 47 15.49 19.28 -0.22
CA ALA A 47 16.76 20.00 -0.06
C ALA A 47 17.34 19.85 1.35
N SER A 48 16.49 19.85 2.38
CA SER A 48 16.92 19.72 3.78
C SER A 48 17.12 18.28 4.22
N ASN A 49 16.24 17.37 3.80
CA ASN A 49 16.27 15.94 4.15
C ASN A 49 15.60 15.09 3.05
N TRP A 50 16.40 14.71 2.06
CA TRP A 50 15.92 13.92 0.93
C TRP A 50 15.29 12.59 1.32
N LEU A 51 15.82 11.92 2.36
CA LEU A 51 15.27 10.64 2.82
C LEU A 51 13.89 10.82 3.45
N LEU A 52 13.69 11.85 4.25
CA LEU A 52 12.38 12.19 4.80
C LEU A 52 11.41 12.54 3.66
N GLY A 53 11.86 13.30 2.65
CA GLY A 53 11.07 13.60 1.46
C GLY A 53 10.57 12.34 0.74
N LEU A 54 11.43 11.33 0.55
CA LEU A 54 11.03 10.04 -0.03
C LEU A 54 10.03 9.29 0.88
N ILE A 55 10.24 9.30 2.19
CA ILE A 55 9.34 8.64 3.15
C ILE A 55 7.96 9.30 3.15
N GLU A 56 7.90 10.63 3.18
CA GLU A 56 6.64 11.39 3.11
C GLU A 56 5.93 11.24 1.75
N MET A 57 6.68 10.90 0.70
CA MET A 57 6.16 10.54 -0.62
C MET A 57 5.91 9.01 -0.75
N ASP A 58 5.55 8.36 0.36
CA ASP A 58 5.11 6.96 0.41
C ASP A 58 6.18 5.88 0.13
N LEU A 59 7.48 6.16 0.30
CA LEU A 59 8.51 5.14 0.10
C LEU A 59 8.26 3.86 0.92
N LEU A 60 7.82 4.01 2.18
CA LEU A 60 7.51 2.85 3.04
C LEU A 60 6.28 2.09 2.55
N TYR A 61 5.28 2.77 1.98
CA TYR A 61 4.12 2.13 1.36
C TYR A 61 4.48 1.38 0.08
N LEU A 62 5.46 1.82 -0.70
CA LEU A 62 5.96 1.04 -1.84
C LEU A 62 6.51 -0.30 -1.34
N ILE A 63 7.31 -0.29 -0.27
CA ILE A 63 7.82 -1.52 0.35
C ILE A 63 6.67 -2.37 0.89
N ASP A 64 5.72 -1.76 1.61
CA ASP A 64 4.54 -2.44 2.17
C ASP A 64 3.72 -3.14 1.07
N ASN A 65 3.48 -2.49 -0.06
CA ASN A 65 2.75 -3.08 -1.18
C ASN A 65 3.46 -4.29 -1.81
N ALA A 66 4.79 -4.32 -1.83
CA ALA A 66 5.53 -5.52 -2.23
C ALA A 66 5.29 -6.67 -1.25
N LEU A 67 5.26 -6.37 0.07
CA LEU A 67 4.94 -7.37 1.09
C LEU A 67 3.49 -7.85 0.99
N VAL A 68 2.52 -6.94 0.74
CA VAL A 68 1.12 -7.29 0.48
C VAL A 68 1.00 -8.27 -0.68
N ALA A 69 1.70 -8.02 -1.79
CA ALA A 69 1.69 -8.92 -2.95
C ALA A 69 2.12 -10.36 -2.59
N LEU A 70 3.15 -10.50 -1.75
CA LEU A 70 3.62 -11.80 -1.26
C LEU A 70 2.63 -12.45 -0.27
N VAL A 71 1.96 -11.66 0.57
CA VAL A 71 0.88 -12.15 1.44
C VAL A 71 -0.30 -12.66 0.60
N TYR A 72 -0.70 -11.94 -0.45
CA TYR A 72 -1.75 -12.37 -1.35
C TYR A 72 -1.40 -13.71 -2.04
N LEU A 73 -0.15 -13.86 -2.48
CA LEU A 73 0.32 -15.12 -3.06
C LEU A 73 0.26 -16.29 -2.05
N GLY A 74 0.65 -16.05 -0.80
CA GLY A 74 0.52 -17.04 0.26
C GLY A 74 -0.94 -17.41 0.57
N LEU A 75 -1.85 -16.42 0.55
CA LEU A 75 -3.28 -16.65 0.71
C LEU A 75 -3.90 -17.41 -0.46
N TYR A 76 -3.44 -17.16 -1.69
CA TYR A 76 -3.82 -17.97 -2.83
C TYR A 76 -3.44 -19.44 -2.61
N GLU A 77 -2.20 -19.69 -2.23
CA GLU A 77 -1.72 -21.05 -1.98
C GLU A 77 -2.52 -21.74 -0.87
N LEU A 78 -2.86 -21.02 0.17
CA LEU A 78 -3.65 -21.52 1.31
C LEU A 78 -5.11 -21.87 0.94
N LEU A 79 -5.70 -21.18 -0.05
CA LEU A 79 -7.13 -21.24 -0.36
C LEU A 79 -7.47 -21.85 -1.72
N LYS A 80 -6.48 -22.07 -2.58
CA LYS A 80 -6.67 -22.50 -3.99
C LYS A 80 -7.39 -23.85 -4.13
N GLU A 81 -7.24 -24.76 -3.19
CA GLU A 81 -7.86 -26.10 -3.29
C GLU A 81 -9.40 -26.01 -3.30
N LYS A 82 -9.98 -25.11 -2.52
CA LYS A 82 -11.45 -24.92 -2.42
C LYS A 82 -11.98 -23.75 -3.23
N HIS A 83 -11.15 -22.71 -3.48
CA HIS A 83 -11.59 -21.43 -4.02
C HIS A 83 -10.74 -20.88 -5.16
N ARG A 84 -10.13 -21.77 -5.99
CA ARG A 84 -9.14 -21.40 -7.01
C ARG A 84 -9.58 -20.24 -7.91
N GLY A 85 -10.75 -20.35 -8.55
CA GLY A 85 -11.23 -19.32 -9.48
C GLY A 85 -11.46 -17.96 -8.78
N LEU A 86 -12.07 -17.97 -7.60
CA LEU A 86 -12.30 -16.76 -6.81
C LEU A 86 -10.97 -16.10 -6.42
N MET A 87 -10.00 -16.89 -5.97
CA MET A 87 -8.69 -16.38 -5.58
C MET A 87 -7.88 -15.83 -6.79
N GLN A 88 -8.02 -16.44 -7.96
CA GLN A 88 -7.40 -15.92 -9.19
C GLN A 88 -7.95 -14.55 -9.55
N ILE A 89 -9.27 -14.35 -9.48
CA ILE A 89 -9.90 -13.04 -9.72
C ILE A 89 -9.44 -12.04 -8.66
N ALA A 90 -9.45 -12.41 -7.37
CA ALA A 90 -9.01 -11.56 -6.29
C ALA A 90 -7.57 -11.08 -6.49
N LEU A 91 -6.63 -12.00 -6.78
CA LEU A 91 -5.24 -11.66 -6.99
C LEU A 91 -5.01 -10.79 -8.21
N LEU A 92 -5.70 -11.07 -9.31
CA LEU A 92 -5.62 -10.23 -10.51
C LEU A 92 -5.98 -8.77 -10.18
N LEU A 93 -7.10 -8.55 -9.50
CA LEU A 93 -7.53 -7.21 -9.08
C LEU A 93 -6.53 -6.58 -8.11
N GLY A 94 -6.07 -7.32 -7.11
CA GLY A 94 -5.10 -6.84 -6.14
C GLY A 94 -3.78 -6.43 -6.79
N TYR A 95 -3.24 -7.24 -7.70
CA TYR A 95 -1.98 -6.93 -8.39
C TYR A 95 -2.11 -5.76 -9.37
N ILE A 96 -3.25 -5.63 -10.08
CA ILE A 96 -3.52 -4.43 -10.89
C ILE A 96 -3.57 -3.19 -9.99
N GLY A 97 -4.22 -3.27 -8.84
CA GLY A 97 -4.26 -2.17 -7.86
C GLY A 97 -2.87 -1.79 -7.35
N ILE A 98 -2.06 -2.77 -6.95
CA ILE A 98 -0.67 -2.55 -6.50
C ILE A 98 0.16 -1.92 -7.63
N ALA A 99 0.08 -2.42 -8.87
CA ALA A 99 0.78 -1.85 -10.00
C ALA A 99 0.35 -0.39 -10.28
N ALA A 100 -0.95 -0.10 -10.15
CA ALA A 100 -1.47 1.27 -10.26
C ALA A 100 -0.88 2.19 -9.16
N TYR A 101 -0.74 1.69 -7.92
CA TYR A 101 -0.10 2.44 -6.84
C TYR A 101 1.35 2.79 -7.16
N TYR A 102 2.14 1.82 -7.63
CA TYR A 102 3.52 2.08 -8.05
C TYR A 102 3.60 3.13 -9.15
N SER A 103 2.68 3.09 -10.11
CA SER A 103 2.66 4.05 -11.22
C SER A 103 2.17 5.46 -10.80
N SER A 104 1.48 5.60 -9.66
CA SER A 104 1.07 6.91 -9.14
C SER A 104 2.18 7.61 -8.36
N ASN A 105 3.16 6.86 -7.85
CA ASN A 105 4.21 7.41 -7.01
C ASN A 105 5.32 8.03 -7.88
N GLY A 106 5.56 9.32 -7.71
CA GLY A 106 6.61 10.09 -8.37
C GLY A 106 7.68 10.61 -7.41
N ALA A 107 8.02 9.85 -6.35
CA ALA A 107 8.94 10.30 -5.30
C ALA A 107 10.34 10.63 -5.84
N PHE A 108 10.89 9.77 -6.70
CA PHE A 108 12.22 9.97 -7.28
C PHE A 108 12.20 11.07 -8.34
N GLU A 109 11.13 11.17 -9.13
CA GLU A 109 10.93 12.23 -10.12
C GLU A 109 10.79 13.60 -9.43
N LEU A 110 10.09 13.67 -8.29
CA LEU A 110 9.95 14.90 -7.52
C LEU A 110 11.29 15.32 -6.88
N TRP A 111 12.07 14.36 -6.40
CA TRP A 111 13.41 14.62 -5.90
C TRP A 111 14.36 15.13 -7.01
N GLU A 112 14.30 14.53 -8.20
CA GLU A 112 15.08 15.00 -9.35
C GLU A 112 14.63 16.40 -9.82
N ALA A 113 13.32 16.67 -9.83
CA ALA A 113 12.77 17.99 -10.14
C ALA A 113 13.31 19.05 -9.15
N GLN A 114 13.43 18.72 -7.86
CA GLN A 114 14.03 19.61 -6.87
C GLN A 114 15.50 19.91 -7.16
N ARG A 115 16.29 18.90 -7.54
CA ARG A 115 17.71 19.10 -7.90
C ARG A 115 17.86 20.02 -9.10
N ASN A 116 17.05 19.82 -10.11
CA ASN A 116 17.05 20.67 -11.31
C ASN A 116 16.54 22.09 -11.02
N TYR A 117 15.55 22.23 -10.13
CA TYR A 117 15.12 23.54 -9.63
C TYR A 117 16.26 24.30 -8.94
N ALA A 118 17.05 23.62 -8.11
CA ALA A 118 18.19 24.21 -7.41
C ALA A 118 19.33 24.60 -8.35
N ALA A 119 19.50 23.89 -9.47
CA ALA A 119 20.52 24.15 -10.49
C ALA A 119 20.08 25.16 -11.55
N ALA A 120 18.80 25.55 -11.59
CA ALA A 120 18.25 26.45 -12.60
C ALA A 120 18.89 27.84 -12.55
N GLY A 121 19.32 28.33 -13.71
CA GLY A 121 19.99 29.63 -13.85
C GLY A 121 19.04 30.82 -13.99
N THR A 122 17.76 30.56 -14.26
CA THR A 122 16.76 31.63 -14.51
C THR A 122 15.47 31.40 -13.72
N PRO A 123 14.73 32.46 -13.36
CA PRO A 123 13.42 32.32 -12.73
C PRO A 123 12.41 31.52 -13.58
N MET A 124 12.50 31.61 -14.90
CA MET A 124 11.62 30.84 -15.80
C MET A 124 11.89 29.34 -15.73
N GLU A 125 13.15 28.94 -15.68
CA GLU A 125 13.52 27.53 -15.47
C GLU A 125 13.05 27.01 -14.10
N GLN A 126 13.21 27.81 -13.05
CA GLN A 126 12.69 27.47 -11.72
C GLN A 126 11.18 27.27 -11.74
N GLN A 127 10.43 28.17 -12.39
CA GLN A 127 8.98 28.05 -12.51
C GLN A 127 8.59 26.79 -13.28
N THR A 128 9.33 26.41 -14.30
CA THR A 128 9.10 25.16 -15.05
C THR A 128 9.19 23.95 -14.14
N TRP A 129 10.23 23.85 -13.31
CA TRP A 129 10.38 22.73 -12.38
C TRP A 129 9.31 22.70 -11.28
N LEU A 130 8.85 23.86 -10.81
CA LEU A 130 7.71 23.93 -9.89
C LEU A 130 6.42 23.40 -10.53
N THR A 131 6.16 23.75 -11.79
CA THR A 131 4.99 23.26 -12.52
C THR A 131 5.05 21.74 -12.74
N ILE A 132 6.23 21.19 -13.02
CA ILE A 132 6.45 19.74 -13.09
C ILE A 132 6.16 19.09 -11.74
N ALA A 133 6.65 19.65 -10.63
CA ALA A 133 6.39 19.16 -9.30
C ALA A 133 4.90 19.16 -8.94
N GLU A 134 4.18 20.22 -9.27
CA GLU A 134 2.72 20.30 -9.10
C GLU A 134 2.00 19.16 -9.85
N SER A 135 2.43 18.89 -11.09
CA SER A 135 1.88 17.79 -11.89
C SER A 135 2.14 16.42 -11.24
N LEU A 136 3.33 16.17 -10.72
CA LEU A 136 3.67 14.93 -10.02
C LEU A 136 2.86 14.75 -8.73
N ILE A 137 2.63 15.84 -7.97
CA ILE A 137 1.80 15.81 -6.76
C ILE A 137 0.33 15.50 -7.10
N LEU A 138 -0.20 16.07 -8.19
CA LEU A 138 -1.54 15.75 -8.68
C LEU A 138 -1.65 14.28 -9.13
N GLN A 139 -0.64 13.76 -9.83
CA GLN A 139 -0.59 12.36 -10.24
C GLN A 139 -0.57 11.41 -9.04
N TRP A 140 0.23 11.71 -8.02
CA TRP A 140 0.34 10.92 -6.79
C TRP A 140 -1.02 10.68 -6.12
N ARG A 141 -1.92 11.67 -6.12
CA ARG A 141 -3.27 11.57 -5.55
C ARG A 141 -4.37 11.35 -6.60
N GLY A 142 -3.98 10.94 -7.80
CA GLY A 142 -4.85 10.84 -8.96
C GLY A 142 -5.57 9.50 -9.11
N THR A 143 -5.95 9.20 -10.36
CA THR A 143 -6.75 8.01 -10.74
C THR A 143 -6.06 6.71 -10.34
N ALA A 144 -4.76 6.57 -10.57
CA ALA A 144 -4.01 5.35 -10.29
C ALA A 144 -3.99 5.04 -8.78
N PHE A 145 -3.79 6.06 -7.94
CA PHE A 145 -3.87 5.95 -6.50
C PHE A 145 -5.28 5.52 -6.02
N ASN A 146 -6.33 6.13 -6.56
CA ASN A 146 -7.71 5.77 -6.21
C ASN A 146 -8.06 4.35 -6.66
N SER A 147 -7.58 3.94 -7.85
CA SER A 147 -7.75 2.59 -8.35
C SER A 147 -7.13 1.54 -7.43
N TYR A 148 -5.98 1.82 -6.83
CA TYR A 148 -5.36 0.96 -5.83
C TYR A 148 -6.33 0.67 -4.67
N TYR A 149 -6.90 1.69 -4.05
CA TYR A 149 -7.82 1.53 -2.92
C TYR A 149 -9.02 0.66 -3.28
N ILE A 150 -9.67 0.97 -4.38
CA ILE A 150 -10.88 0.25 -4.83
C ILE A 150 -10.54 -1.21 -5.15
N LEU A 151 -9.52 -1.45 -5.97
CA LEU A 151 -9.19 -2.79 -6.43
C LEU A 151 -8.65 -3.68 -5.29
N ASN A 152 -7.82 -3.13 -4.39
CA ASN A 152 -7.35 -3.88 -3.23
C ASN A 152 -8.43 -4.07 -2.17
N GLY A 153 -9.34 -3.12 -2.00
CA GLY A 153 -10.53 -3.31 -1.17
C GLY A 153 -11.39 -4.48 -1.68
N ILE A 154 -11.69 -4.52 -2.98
CA ILE A 154 -12.42 -5.64 -3.62
C ILE A 154 -11.63 -6.95 -3.48
N CYS A 155 -10.32 -6.93 -3.74
CA CYS A 155 -9.45 -8.09 -3.57
C CYS A 155 -9.57 -8.67 -2.15
N LEU A 156 -9.44 -7.83 -1.13
CA LEU A 156 -9.53 -8.24 0.27
C LEU A 156 -10.93 -8.74 0.65
N ILE A 157 -12.00 -8.17 0.10
CA ILE A 157 -13.37 -8.65 0.27
C ILE A 157 -13.52 -10.07 -0.30
N LEU A 158 -13.02 -10.32 -1.52
CA LEU A 158 -13.08 -11.64 -2.16
C LEU A 158 -12.25 -12.69 -1.40
N ILE A 159 -11.04 -12.34 -0.98
CA ILE A 159 -10.19 -13.19 -0.14
C ILE A 159 -10.91 -13.51 1.18
N SER A 160 -11.49 -12.51 1.81
CA SER A 160 -12.21 -12.66 3.08
C SER A 160 -13.44 -13.55 2.94
N TYR A 161 -14.16 -13.45 1.83
CA TYR A 161 -15.27 -14.38 1.52
C TYR A 161 -14.77 -15.83 1.38
N ALA A 162 -13.64 -16.06 0.69
CA ALA A 162 -13.03 -17.39 0.61
C ALA A 162 -12.64 -17.91 2.00
N LEU A 163 -12.06 -17.06 2.86
CA LEU A 163 -11.70 -17.39 4.25
C LEU A 163 -12.93 -17.76 5.09
N LEU A 164 -14.06 -17.07 4.92
CA LEU A 164 -15.31 -17.39 5.62
C LEU A 164 -15.89 -18.76 5.24
N LYS A 165 -15.54 -19.27 4.06
CA LYS A 165 -15.95 -20.57 3.52
C LYS A 165 -14.89 -21.66 3.66
N SER A 166 -13.74 -21.33 4.26
CA SER A 166 -12.65 -22.27 4.53
C SER A 166 -12.78 -22.92 5.91
N ASP A 167 -11.87 -23.83 6.24
CA ASP A 167 -11.80 -24.47 7.57
C ASP A 167 -11.08 -23.60 8.62
N LEU A 168 -10.66 -22.40 8.24
CA LEU A 168 -9.98 -21.45 9.12
C LEU A 168 -10.97 -20.77 10.07
N PRO A 169 -10.50 -20.23 11.20
CA PRO A 169 -11.36 -19.50 12.13
C PRO A 169 -12.10 -18.34 11.44
N ARG A 170 -13.44 -18.35 11.51
CA ARG A 170 -14.31 -17.36 10.85
C ARG A 170 -13.95 -15.91 11.15
N LYS A 171 -13.38 -15.64 12.34
CA LYS A 171 -12.93 -14.30 12.73
C LYS A 171 -11.92 -13.69 11.75
N ILE A 172 -11.07 -14.51 11.11
CA ILE A 172 -10.09 -14.02 10.13
C ILE A 172 -10.83 -13.41 8.93
N GLY A 173 -11.78 -14.16 8.37
CA GLY A 173 -12.60 -13.68 7.25
C GLY A 173 -13.47 -12.45 7.60
N ILE A 174 -14.05 -12.41 8.81
CA ILE A 174 -14.84 -11.23 9.25
C ILE A 174 -13.97 -9.99 9.34
N ILE A 175 -12.80 -10.07 9.97
CA ILE A 175 -11.89 -8.94 10.15
C ILE A 175 -11.34 -8.47 8.80
N GLY A 176 -10.95 -9.39 7.91
CA GLY A 176 -10.53 -9.05 6.58
C GLY A 176 -11.65 -8.39 5.76
N LEU A 177 -12.90 -8.84 5.89
CA LEU A 177 -14.05 -8.23 5.24
C LEU A 177 -14.27 -6.79 5.70
N VAL A 178 -14.23 -6.54 7.01
CA VAL A 178 -14.33 -5.18 7.58
C VAL A 178 -13.22 -4.29 7.03
N SER A 179 -11.97 -4.77 7.03
CA SER A 179 -10.83 -4.02 6.47
C SER A 179 -11.03 -3.70 4.99
N GLY A 180 -11.44 -4.69 4.19
CA GLY A 180 -11.66 -4.51 2.75
C GLY A 180 -12.76 -3.49 2.42
N ILE A 181 -13.87 -3.51 3.17
CA ILE A 181 -14.94 -2.52 3.01
C ILE A 181 -14.45 -1.11 3.35
N LEU A 182 -13.78 -0.93 4.48
CA LEU A 182 -13.24 0.36 4.89
C LEU A 182 -12.19 0.87 3.88
N MET A 183 -11.31 -0.02 3.41
CA MET A 183 -10.28 0.31 2.43
C MET A 183 -10.85 0.69 1.05
N SER A 184 -12.04 0.24 0.69
CA SER A 184 -12.63 0.55 -0.63
C SER A 184 -12.96 2.03 -0.83
N ILE A 185 -12.91 2.85 0.23
CA ILE A 185 -13.08 4.30 0.16
C ILE A 185 -11.70 4.95 0.14
N PRO A 186 -11.27 5.55 -0.99
CA PRO A 186 -9.94 6.15 -1.10
C PRO A 186 -9.73 7.31 -0.11
N SER A 187 -8.53 7.46 0.42
CA SER A 187 -8.18 8.57 1.33
C SER A 187 -8.33 9.95 0.68
N THR A 188 -8.34 10.03 -0.64
CA THR A 188 -8.58 11.26 -1.42
C THR A 188 -10.04 11.69 -1.47
N ALA A 189 -10.98 10.87 -0.98
CA ALA A 189 -12.40 11.22 -0.90
C ALA A 189 -12.73 12.18 0.27
N GLY A 190 -11.89 13.18 0.48
CA GLY A 190 -12.03 14.20 1.52
C GLY A 190 -11.91 13.62 2.94
N MET A 191 -12.54 14.28 3.90
CA MET A 191 -12.49 13.88 5.32
C MET A 191 -13.03 12.45 5.54
N ILE A 192 -14.08 12.06 4.82
CA ILE A 192 -14.66 10.72 4.90
C ILE A 192 -13.61 9.68 4.47
N GLY A 193 -12.98 9.88 3.32
CA GLY A 193 -11.94 8.99 2.81
C GLY A 193 -10.76 8.87 3.76
N LEU A 194 -10.29 9.98 4.33
CA LEU A 194 -9.20 9.99 5.30
C LEU A 194 -9.55 9.17 6.55
N VAL A 195 -10.73 9.37 7.13
CA VAL A 195 -11.20 8.65 8.33
C VAL A 195 -11.31 7.15 8.03
N PHE A 196 -11.93 6.76 6.92
CA PHE A 196 -12.09 5.34 6.56
C PHE A 196 -10.74 4.67 6.26
N SER A 197 -9.83 5.37 5.59
CA SER A 197 -8.48 4.91 5.32
C SER A 197 -7.71 4.60 6.62
N ILE A 198 -7.72 5.54 7.58
CA ILE A 198 -7.05 5.34 8.88
C ILE A 198 -7.72 4.20 9.67
N LEU A 199 -9.05 4.18 9.73
CA LEU A 199 -9.80 3.14 10.44
C LEU A 199 -9.57 1.75 9.82
N SER A 200 -9.33 1.64 8.52
CA SER A 200 -9.07 0.36 7.86
C SER A 200 -7.77 -0.30 8.31
N LEU A 201 -6.79 0.48 8.77
CA LEU A 201 -5.50 -0.03 9.23
C LEU A 201 -5.62 -0.89 10.49
N ILE A 202 -6.56 -0.58 11.38
CA ILE A 202 -6.76 -1.36 12.61
C ILE A 202 -7.17 -2.81 12.29
N PRO A 203 -8.29 -3.08 11.58
CA PRO A 203 -8.65 -4.45 11.22
C PRO A 203 -7.62 -5.08 10.27
N TRP A 204 -6.93 -4.30 9.42
CA TRP A 204 -5.86 -4.82 8.57
C TRP A 204 -4.70 -5.39 9.39
N MET A 205 -4.19 -4.67 10.38
CA MET A 205 -3.13 -5.17 11.27
C MET A 205 -3.58 -6.41 12.06
N VAL A 206 -4.81 -6.40 12.57
CA VAL A 206 -5.37 -7.59 13.27
C VAL A 206 -5.49 -8.77 12.30
N PHE A 207 -5.90 -8.55 11.08
CA PHE A 207 -5.98 -9.58 10.03
C PHE A 207 -4.60 -10.20 9.76
N LEU A 208 -3.57 -9.38 9.55
CA LEU A 208 -2.19 -9.85 9.36
C LEU A 208 -1.69 -10.68 10.55
N ALA A 209 -1.93 -10.22 11.77
CA ALA A 209 -1.55 -10.96 12.99
C ALA A 209 -2.23 -12.33 13.07
N LEU A 210 -3.51 -12.41 12.71
CA LEU A 210 -4.26 -13.66 12.71
C LEU A 210 -3.85 -14.62 11.58
N LEU A 211 -3.39 -14.09 10.45
CA LEU A 211 -2.91 -14.87 9.32
C LEU A 211 -1.54 -15.52 9.55
N TYR A 212 -0.72 -14.96 10.43
CA TYR A 212 0.63 -15.44 10.68
C TYR A 212 0.70 -16.95 10.90
N LYS A 213 -0.11 -17.48 11.83
CA LYS A 213 -0.10 -18.91 12.19
C LYS A 213 -0.59 -19.82 11.06
N PRO A 214 -1.74 -19.57 10.40
CA PRO A 214 -2.16 -20.33 9.25
C PRO A 214 -1.12 -20.37 8.12
N LEU A 215 -0.53 -19.22 7.76
CA LEU A 215 0.47 -19.14 6.70
C LEU A 215 1.76 -19.90 7.06
N ARG A 216 2.27 -19.70 8.28
CA ARG A 216 3.50 -20.35 8.74
C ARG A 216 3.39 -21.88 8.77
N ASN A 217 2.20 -22.42 9.03
CA ASN A 217 1.95 -23.85 9.19
C ASN A 217 1.54 -24.55 7.88
N MET A 218 1.67 -23.89 6.73
CA MET A 218 1.47 -24.54 5.42
C MET A 218 2.53 -25.61 5.19
N HIS A 219 2.09 -26.76 4.66
CA HIS A 219 2.92 -27.97 4.43
C HIS A 219 3.19 -28.19 2.96
#